data_4426d89d0972b83905dd3b1727645d6a
#
_entry.id   4426d89d0972b83905dd3b1727645d6a
#
_cell.length_a   1.000
_cell.length_b   1.000
_cell.length_c   1.000
_cell.angle_alpha   90.00
_cell.angle_beta   90.00
_cell.angle_gamma   90.00
#
_symmetry.space_group_name_H-M   'P 1'
#
loop_
_entity.id
_entity.type
_entity.pdbx_description
1 polymer ?
#
loop_
_entity_poly.entity_id
_entity_poly.type
_entity_poly.pdbx_seq_one_letter_code
_entity_poly.pdbx_strand_id
1 'polypeptide(L)'
;MNHALVTGGAQRLGRAVALELARVGWGVVVHHRASAEAASNLIAEIAALGGRAVGVQADLDDKPARHGLVTHATQQAGAPLTALVNCAAMFEYDTMDTLSEEALQRHIALNAFTPSLLAREFAEALPEGENGAIVNFLDFKLASPYPDHFSYTLSKYALAGATELLARALAPRVRVNAVAPGYVLPAPGQSQADFERLHNDTPLNSGPTPEDVARAARFLIESPAITGQTIYVDSGRRFRSYERDMGFM
;
A
#
# COMPACT_ATOMS: atom_id res chain seq x y z
N MET A 1 6.77 -16.36 15.18
CA MET A 1 5.95 -15.14 14.99
C MET A 1 6.27 -14.60 13.60
N ASN A 2 5.27 -14.39 12.77
CA ASN A 2 5.43 -13.83 11.43
C ASN A 2 5.71 -12.32 11.51
N HIS A 3 6.54 -11.80 10.58
CA HIS A 3 6.88 -10.38 10.53
C HIS A 3 6.54 -9.78 9.16
N ALA A 4 6.02 -8.56 9.16
CA ALA A 4 5.64 -7.83 7.96
C ALA A 4 6.35 -6.48 7.89
N LEU A 5 6.88 -6.14 6.71
CA LEU A 5 7.29 -4.78 6.37
C LEU A 5 6.10 -4.05 5.73
N VAL A 6 5.73 -2.89 6.28
CA VAL A 6 4.68 -2.02 5.72
C VAL A 6 5.32 -0.71 5.27
N THR A 7 5.45 -0.50 3.95
CA THR A 7 5.96 0.76 3.41
C THR A 7 4.91 1.88 3.56
N GLY A 8 5.34 3.08 3.97
CA GLY A 8 4.39 4.14 4.34
C GLY A 8 3.50 3.78 5.55
N GLY A 9 4.01 2.89 6.43
CA GLY A 9 3.25 2.30 7.53
C GLY A 9 2.90 3.26 8.68
N ALA A 10 3.51 4.44 8.75
CA ALA A 10 3.31 5.37 9.87
C ALA A 10 1.97 6.12 9.84
N GLN A 11 1.33 6.24 8.71
CA GLN A 11 0.16 7.11 8.51
C GLN A 11 -0.89 6.48 7.59
N ARG A 12 -2.10 7.05 7.61
CA ARG A 12 -3.20 6.74 6.68
C ARG A 12 -3.48 5.23 6.59
N LEU A 13 -3.60 4.67 5.38
CA LEU A 13 -3.91 3.25 5.17
C LEU A 13 -2.78 2.33 5.64
N GLY A 14 -1.52 2.73 5.48
CA GLY A 14 -0.39 1.95 5.98
C GLY A 14 -0.43 1.76 7.49
N ARG A 15 -0.84 2.82 8.25
CA ARG A 15 -1.04 2.73 9.70
C ARG A 15 -2.16 1.72 10.06
N ALA A 16 -3.27 1.76 9.33
CA ALA A 16 -4.36 0.83 9.57
C ALA A 16 -3.93 -0.64 9.35
N VAL A 17 -3.16 -0.90 8.28
CA VAL A 17 -2.59 -2.23 8.03
C VAL A 17 -1.63 -2.65 9.13
N ALA A 18 -0.74 -1.76 9.58
CA ALA A 18 0.21 -2.06 10.65
C ALA A 18 -0.50 -2.44 11.95
N LEU A 19 -1.55 -1.70 12.32
CA LEU A 19 -2.39 -2.00 13.48
C LEU A 19 -3.15 -3.32 13.33
N GLU A 20 -3.74 -3.57 12.17
CA GLU A 20 -4.51 -4.80 11.91
C GLU A 20 -3.61 -6.03 12.04
N LEU A 21 -2.42 -5.99 11.45
CA LEU A 21 -1.46 -7.08 11.55
C LEU A 21 -0.96 -7.29 12.99
N ALA A 22 -0.66 -6.21 13.70
CA ALA A 22 -0.22 -6.28 15.09
C ALA A 22 -1.29 -6.90 16.02
N ARG A 23 -2.57 -6.55 15.82
CA ARG A 23 -3.71 -7.09 16.60
C ARG A 23 -3.85 -8.61 16.49
N VAL A 24 -3.42 -9.18 15.38
CA VAL A 24 -3.47 -10.65 15.16
C VAL A 24 -2.12 -11.33 15.39
N GLY A 25 -1.19 -10.63 16.05
CA GLY A 25 0.06 -11.23 16.55
C GLY A 25 1.23 -11.20 15.55
N TRP A 26 1.15 -10.43 14.45
CA TRP A 26 2.31 -10.18 13.60
C TRP A 26 3.27 -9.18 14.26
N GLY A 27 4.57 -9.39 14.10
CA GLY A 27 5.56 -8.34 14.29
C GLY A 27 5.53 -7.40 13.07
N VAL A 28 5.58 -6.09 13.30
CA VAL A 28 5.46 -5.12 12.21
C VAL A 28 6.67 -4.23 12.13
N VAL A 29 7.26 -4.12 10.93
CA VAL A 29 8.26 -3.09 10.62
C VAL A 29 7.55 -1.94 9.92
N VAL A 30 7.47 -0.81 10.60
CA VAL A 30 6.81 0.42 10.15
C VAL A 30 7.82 1.26 9.39
N HIS A 31 7.74 1.23 8.04
CA HIS A 31 8.58 2.12 7.24
C HIS A 31 7.95 3.50 7.12
N HIS A 32 8.79 4.55 7.23
CA HIS A 32 8.42 5.93 6.98
C HIS A 32 9.56 6.70 6.27
N ARG A 33 9.23 7.80 5.58
CA ARG A 33 10.22 8.72 5.00
C ARG A 33 10.60 9.81 6.00
N ALA A 34 9.67 10.70 6.32
CA ALA A 34 9.88 11.86 7.19
C ALA A 34 8.99 11.88 8.45
N SER A 35 8.05 10.92 8.57
CA SER A 35 7.03 10.91 9.64
C SER A 35 7.51 10.13 10.89
N ALA A 36 8.69 10.50 11.43
CA ALA A 36 9.32 9.78 12.55
C ALA A 36 8.44 9.81 13.83
N GLU A 37 7.83 10.95 14.14
CA GLU A 37 6.93 11.08 15.29
C GLU A 37 5.69 10.19 15.14
N ALA A 38 5.05 10.19 13.96
CA ALA A 38 3.90 9.34 13.70
C ALA A 38 4.26 7.85 13.77
N ALA A 39 5.46 7.47 13.29
CA ALA A 39 5.95 6.10 13.42
C ALA A 39 6.17 5.72 14.89
N SER A 40 6.79 6.58 15.69
CA SER A 40 7.02 6.37 17.12
C SER A 40 5.70 6.24 17.91
N ASN A 41 4.73 7.08 17.61
CA ASN A 41 3.40 7.02 18.21
C ASN A 41 2.68 5.72 17.89
N LEU A 42 2.74 5.27 16.62
CA LEU A 42 2.15 4.00 16.21
C LEU A 42 2.83 2.80 16.89
N ILE A 43 4.15 2.81 16.99
CA ILE A 43 4.91 1.74 17.67
C ILE A 43 4.50 1.66 19.14
N ALA A 44 4.38 2.80 19.83
CA ALA A 44 3.93 2.86 21.22
C ALA A 44 2.48 2.34 21.37
N GLU A 45 1.58 2.70 20.45
CA GLU A 45 0.20 2.20 20.41
C GLU A 45 0.15 0.68 20.22
N ILE A 46 0.93 0.14 19.27
CA ILE A 46 1.03 -1.31 19.07
C ILE A 46 1.56 -2.02 20.32
N ALA A 47 2.56 -1.45 20.98
CA ALA A 47 3.10 -2.00 22.22
C ALA A 47 2.06 -1.98 23.37
N ALA A 48 1.27 -0.92 23.48
CA ALA A 48 0.17 -0.84 24.45
C ALA A 48 -0.92 -1.89 24.21
N LEU A 49 -1.09 -2.34 22.98
CA LEU A 49 -1.99 -3.46 22.61
C LEU A 49 -1.35 -4.85 22.81
N GLY A 50 -0.12 -4.91 23.34
CA GLY A 50 0.62 -6.18 23.52
C GLY A 50 1.30 -6.69 22.23
N GLY A 51 1.28 -5.92 21.14
CA GLY A 51 1.93 -6.25 19.88
C GLY A 51 3.41 -5.87 19.85
N ARG A 52 4.08 -6.16 18.72
CA ARG A 52 5.49 -5.81 18.49
C ARG A 52 5.63 -5.02 17.20
N ALA A 53 6.27 -3.86 17.27
CA ALA A 53 6.61 -3.08 16.10
C ALA A 53 7.97 -2.39 16.28
N VAL A 54 8.65 -2.16 15.15
CA VAL A 54 9.88 -1.38 15.07
C VAL A 54 9.78 -0.42 13.89
N GLY A 55 10.52 0.68 13.94
CA GLY A 55 10.56 1.67 12.87
C GLY A 55 11.75 1.46 11.94
N VAL A 56 11.58 1.75 10.66
CA VAL A 56 12.67 1.89 9.70
C VAL A 56 12.45 3.15 8.85
N GLN A 57 13.47 4.00 8.80
CA GLN A 57 13.44 5.21 7.98
C GLN A 57 14.19 4.99 6.67
N ALA A 58 13.53 5.30 5.56
CA ALA A 58 14.17 5.36 4.24
C ALA A 58 13.42 6.32 3.32
N ASP A 59 14.13 7.00 2.43
CA ASP A 59 13.50 7.67 1.30
C ASP A 59 13.48 6.69 0.11
N LEU A 60 12.30 6.30 -0.33
CA LEU A 60 12.15 5.36 -1.44
C LEU A 60 12.50 5.97 -2.81
N ASP A 61 12.60 7.28 -2.92
CA ASP A 61 13.14 7.98 -4.10
C ASP A 61 14.68 7.94 -4.14
N ASP A 62 15.32 7.79 -2.98
CA ASP A 62 16.76 7.63 -2.91
C ASP A 62 17.15 6.16 -3.19
N LYS A 63 17.86 5.94 -4.32
CA LYS A 63 18.23 4.59 -4.75
C LYS A 63 19.06 3.80 -3.71
N PRO A 64 20.09 4.38 -3.07
CA PRO A 64 20.82 3.72 -1.98
C PRO A 64 19.94 3.35 -0.78
N ALA A 65 19.08 4.27 -0.31
CA ALA A 65 18.22 4.02 0.84
C ALA A 65 17.13 2.97 0.56
N ARG A 66 16.62 2.93 -0.67
CA ARG A 66 15.67 1.91 -1.11
C ARG A 66 16.32 0.54 -1.25
N HIS A 67 17.52 0.49 -1.87
CA HIS A 67 18.30 -0.74 -2.01
C HIS A 67 18.82 -1.17 -0.63
N GLY A 68 18.38 -2.33 -0.17
CA GLY A 68 18.71 -2.85 1.16
C GLY A 68 17.68 -2.52 2.24
N LEU A 69 16.55 -1.86 1.90
CA LEU A 69 15.49 -1.60 2.86
C LEU A 69 14.96 -2.90 3.49
N VAL A 70 14.75 -3.94 2.71
CA VAL A 70 14.26 -5.23 3.21
C VAL A 70 15.27 -5.87 4.16
N THR A 71 16.55 -5.81 3.84
CA THR A 71 17.64 -6.30 4.71
C THR A 71 17.68 -5.52 6.02
N HIS A 72 17.62 -4.19 5.96
CA HIS A 72 17.59 -3.34 7.14
C HIS A 72 16.35 -3.60 8.00
N ALA A 73 15.17 -3.72 7.37
CA ALA A 73 13.93 -4.05 8.05
C ALA A 73 13.99 -5.41 8.77
N THR A 74 14.60 -6.42 8.13
CA THR A 74 14.83 -7.75 8.71
C THR A 74 15.76 -7.66 9.93
N GLN A 75 16.81 -6.86 9.86
CA GLN A 75 17.72 -6.62 10.99
C GLN A 75 17.02 -5.94 12.17
N GLN A 76 16.21 -4.90 11.90
CA GLN A 76 15.42 -4.20 12.92
C GLN A 76 14.37 -5.10 13.57
N ALA A 77 13.74 -5.97 12.79
CA ALA A 77 12.77 -6.95 13.31
C ALA A 77 13.41 -8.03 14.16
N GLY A 78 14.71 -8.30 13.96
CA GLY A 78 15.42 -9.43 14.59
C GLY A 78 14.92 -10.79 14.12
N ALA A 79 14.18 -10.85 13.01
CA ALA A 79 13.58 -12.06 12.46
C ALA A 79 13.29 -11.89 10.96
N PRO A 80 13.19 -12.99 10.19
CA PRO A 80 12.81 -12.94 8.78
C PRO A 80 11.45 -12.29 8.56
N LEU A 81 11.33 -11.49 7.50
CA LEU A 81 10.06 -10.97 7.04
C LEU A 81 9.37 -12.01 6.18
N THR A 82 8.11 -12.34 6.49
CA THR A 82 7.27 -13.25 5.71
C THR A 82 6.13 -12.55 4.97
N ALA A 83 5.98 -11.24 5.19
CA ALA A 83 5.08 -10.40 4.41
C ALA A 83 5.70 -9.03 4.07
N LEU A 84 5.35 -8.53 2.87
CA LEU A 84 5.67 -7.18 2.40
C LEU A 84 4.37 -6.49 1.96
N VAL A 85 4.08 -5.32 2.53
CA VAL A 85 2.95 -4.49 2.11
C VAL A 85 3.48 -3.21 1.48
N ASN A 86 3.31 -3.07 0.18
CA ASN A 86 3.68 -1.88 -0.58
C ASN A 86 2.53 -0.86 -0.55
N CYS A 87 2.48 -0.03 0.50
CA CYS A 87 1.46 0.99 0.70
C CYS A 87 1.98 2.42 0.46
N ALA A 88 3.30 2.65 0.51
CA ALA A 88 3.88 3.95 0.16
C ALA A 88 3.56 4.32 -1.29
N ALA A 89 3.12 5.54 -1.52
CA ALA A 89 2.82 6.07 -2.85
C ALA A 89 3.01 7.59 -2.89
N MET A 90 3.35 8.09 -4.07
CA MET A 90 3.23 9.49 -4.45
C MET A 90 1.86 9.70 -5.06
N PHE A 91 1.20 10.79 -4.68
CA PHE A 91 -0.11 11.19 -5.19
C PHE A 91 -0.10 12.70 -5.39
N GLU A 92 0.31 13.15 -6.56
CA GLU A 92 0.35 14.55 -6.94
C GLU A 92 -0.67 14.80 -8.06
N TYR A 93 -1.17 16.03 -8.11
CA TYR A 93 -2.17 16.43 -9.11
C TYR A 93 -1.49 16.80 -10.42
N ASP A 94 -1.95 16.19 -11.49
CA ASP A 94 -1.67 16.59 -12.87
C ASP A 94 -2.85 16.22 -13.79
N THR A 95 -2.89 16.85 -14.94
CA THR A 95 -3.83 16.59 -16.03
C THR A 95 -3.07 16.50 -17.33
N MET A 96 -3.74 16.20 -18.44
CA MET A 96 -3.10 16.18 -19.75
C MET A 96 -2.46 17.54 -20.12
N ASP A 97 -3.03 18.65 -19.64
CA ASP A 97 -2.52 20.01 -19.90
C ASP A 97 -1.27 20.36 -19.08
N THR A 98 -1.10 19.74 -17.91
CA THR A 98 0.03 19.99 -16.99
C THR A 98 1.02 18.83 -16.92
N LEU A 99 0.81 17.79 -17.72
CA LEU A 99 1.64 16.60 -17.76
C LEU A 99 3.09 16.94 -18.09
N SER A 100 4.02 16.42 -17.30
CA SER A 100 5.45 16.54 -17.54
C SER A 100 6.16 15.19 -17.50
N GLU A 101 7.26 15.09 -18.21
CA GLU A 101 8.11 13.90 -18.19
C GLU A 101 8.59 13.60 -16.77
N GLU A 102 8.94 14.64 -16.00
CA GLU A 102 9.40 14.50 -14.61
C GLU A 102 8.29 13.91 -13.71
N ALA A 103 7.06 14.41 -13.81
CA ALA A 103 5.93 13.89 -13.03
C ALA A 103 5.67 12.41 -13.34
N LEU A 104 5.68 12.05 -14.63
CA LEU A 104 5.54 10.65 -15.08
C LEU A 104 6.65 9.77 -14.50
N GLN A 105 7.92 10.17 -14.67
CA GLN A 105 9.06 9.40 -14.21
C GLN A 105 9.02 9.18 -12.69
N ARG A 106 8.73 10.22 -11.91
CA ARG A 106 8.67 10.15 -10.45
C ARG A 106 7.53 9.23 -9.98
N HIS A 107 6.32 9.37 -10.53
CA HIS A 107 5.20 8.52 -10.15
C HIS A 107 5.46 7.05 -10.49
N ILE A 108 5.94 6.76 -11.70
CA ILE A 108 6.24 5.38 -12.10
C ILE A 108 7.39 4.80 -11.28
N ALA A 109 8.44 5.58 -11.03
CA ALA A 109 9.58 5.13 -10.23
C ALA A 109 9.16 4.75 -8.81
N LEU A 110 8.39 5.62 -8.12
CA LEU A 110 8.01 5.36 -6.74
C LEU A 110 6.86 4.35 -6.63
N ASN A 111 5.82 4.49 -7.46
CA ASN A 111 4.58 3.72 -7.28
C ASN A 111 4.62 2.33 -7.95
N ALA A 112 5.51 2.09 -8.92
CA ALA A 112 5.59 0.82 -9.64
C ALA A 112 6.97 0.16 -9.60
N PHE A 113 8.06 0.87 -9.92
CA PHE A 113 9.39 0.26 -9.92
C PHE A 113 9.85 -0.08 -8.50
N THR A 114 9.65 0.83 -7.55
CA THR A 114 10.03 0.60 -6.15
C THR A 114 9.36 -0.65 -5.56
N PRO A 115 8.02 -0.83 -5.61
CA PRO A 115 7.38 -2.07 -5.18
C PRO A 115 7.93 -3.32 -5.86
N SER A 116 8.25 -3.25 -7.17
CA SER A 116 8.80 -4.38 -7.92
C SER A 116 10.22 -4.75 -7.45
N LEU A 117 11.05 -3.75 -7.17
CA LEU A 117 12.41 -3.96 -6.65
C LEU A 117 12.40 -4.49 -5.22
N LEU A 118 11.53 -3.94 -4.36
CA LEU A 118 11.33 -4.44 -3.00
C LEU A 118 10.80 -5.88 -2.99
N ALA A 119 9.93 -6.24 -3.96
CA ALA A 119 9.45 -7.61 -4.12
C ALA A 119 10.59 -8.59 -4.44
N ARG A 120 11.55 -8.19 -5.30
CA ARG A 120 12.75 -8.98 -5.59
C ARG A 120 13.61 -9.13 -4.34
N GLU A 121 13.97 -8.02 -3.65
CA GLU A 121 14.77 -8.07 -2.43
C GLU A 121 14.10 -8.91 -1.34
N PHE A 122 12.78 -8.83 -1.20
CA PHE A 122 12.01 -9.64 -0.26
C PHE A 122 12.11 -11.14 -0.58
N ALA A 123 11.96 -11.51 -1.85
CA ALA A 123 12.06 -12.90 -2.27
C ALA A 123 13.47 -13.48 -2.11
N GLU A 124 14.51 -12.65 -2.34
CA GLU A 124 15.92 -13.00 -2.11
C GLU A 124 16.26 -13.16 -0.62
N ALA A 125 15.67 -12.30 0.25
CA ALA A 125 15.90 -12.33 1.70
C ALA A 125 15.08 -13.39 2.44
N LEU A 126 14.08 -13.98 1.80
CA LEU A 126 13.23 -15.00 2.39
C LEU A 126 14.03 -16.29 2.62
N PRO A 127 14.07 -16.87 3.85
CA PRO A 127 14.83 -18.09 4.12
C PRO A 127 14.41 -19.26 3.25
N GLU A 128 15.32 -20.18 3.03
CA GLU A 128 15.01 -21.43 2.31
C GLU A 128 13.93 -22.23 3.04
N GLY A 129 12.94 -22.73 2.29
CA GLY A 129 11.80 -23.44 2.85
C GLY A 129 10.65 -22.56 3.37
N GLU A 130 10.88 -21.25 3.53
CA GLU A 130 9.82 -20.32 3.94
C GLU A 130 9.01 -19.81 2.73
N ASN A 131 7.73 -19.54 2.98
CA ASN A 131 6.83 -18.92 2.02
C ASN A 131 6.50 -17.49 2.43
N GLY A 132 6.38 -16.61 1.44
CA GLY A 132 6.09 -15.19 1.64
C GLY A 132 4.80 -14.72 0.97
N ALA A 133 4.33 -13.55 1.38
CA ALA A 133 3.21 -12.86 0.76
C ALA A 133 3.51 -11.38 0.54
N ILE A 134 3.15 -10.88 -0.65
CA ILE A 134 3.24 -9.46 -0.99
C ILE A 134 1.84 -8.94 -1.28
N VAL A 135 1.52 -7.76 -0.72
CA VAL A 135 0.28 -7.03 -1.04
C VAL A 135 0.64 -5.64 -1.53
N ASN A 136 0.25 -5.34 -2.77
CA ASN A 136 0.41 -4.03 -3.39
C ASN A 136 -0.85 -3.19 -3.20
N PHE A 137 -0.70 -1.89 -2.94
CA PHE A 137 -1.81 -0.95 -2.85
C PHE A 137 -2.02 -0.28 -4.21
N LEU A 138 -3.09 -0.66 -4.87
CA LEU A 138 -3.60 -0.07 -6.11
C LEU A 138 -4.60 1.05 -5.82
N ASP A 139 -5.56 1.23 -6.72
CA ASP A 139 -6.62 2.23 -6.62
C ASP A 139 -7.87 1.76 -7.40
N PHE A 140 -9.07 2.12 -6.94
CA PHE A 140 -10.33 1.80 -7.63
C PHE A 140 -10.42 2.44 -9.03
N LYS A 141 -9.69 3.55 -9.27
CA LYS A 141 -9.59 4.23 -10.56
C LYS A 141 -9.15 3.31 -11.69
N LEU A 142 -8.50 2.18 -11.40
CA LEU A 142 -8.14 1.19 -12.41
C LEU A 142 -9.35 0.58 -13.11
N ALA A 143 -10.50 0.51 -12.43
CA ALA A 143 -11.75 -0.03 -12.98
C ALA A 143 -12.73 1.08 -13.42
N SER A 144 -12.53 2.32 -12.98
CA SER A 144 -13.34 3.48 -13.36
C SER A 144 -12.43 4.72 -13.49
N PRO A 145 -11.60 4.79 -14.56
CA PRO A 145 -10.63 5.86 -14.72
C PRO A 145 -11.28 7.19 -15.07
N TYR A 146 -10.68 8.26 -14.58
CA TYR A 146 -10.93 9.65 -14.98
C TYR A 146 -9.59 10.40 -15.13
N PRO A 147 -9.54 11.51 -15.88
CA PRO A 147 -8.27 12.08 -16.36
C PRO A 147 -7.43 12.80 -15.29
N ASP A 148 -8.02 13.20 -14.18
CA ASP A 148 -7.29 13.85 -13.07
C ASP A 148 -6.26 12.90 -12.44
N HIS A 149 -5.14 13.42 -11.95
CA HIS A 149 -4.01 12.65 -11.44
C HIS A 149 -3.48 11.63 -12.47
N PHE A 150 -3.19 12.11 -13.67
CA PHE A 150 -2.84 11.26 -14.82
C PHE A 150 -1.62 10.39 -14.54
N SER A 151 -0.49 11.00 -14.11
CA SER A 151 0.76 10.27 -13.83
C SER A 151 0.60 9.25 -12.71
N TYR A 152 -0.13 9.63 -11.66
CA TYR A 152 -0.46 8.69 -10.58
C TYR A 152 -1.27 7.50 -11.11
N THR A 153 -2.34 7.75 -11.84
CA THR A 153 -3.22 6.69 -12.35
C THR A 153 -2.45 5.74 -13.27
N LEU A 154 -1.62 6.27 -14.17
CA LEU A 154 -0.76 5.47 -15.04
C LEU A 154 0.23 4.62 -14.22
N SER A 155 0.81 5.16 -13.15
CA SER A 155 1.70 4.41 -12.28
C SER A 155 1.00 3.25 -11.56
N LYS A 156 -0.28 3.43 -11.20
CA LYS A 156 -1.09 2.34 -10.60
C LYS A 156 -1.47 1.26 -11.62
N TYR A 157 -1.70 1.60 -12.89
CA TYR A 157 -1.82 0.59 -13.96
C TYR A 157 -0.52 -0.20 -14.13
N ALA A 158 0.63 0.48 -14.10
CA ALA A 158 1.92 -0.21 -14.17
C ALA A 158 2.12 -1.16 -12.98
N LEU A 159 1.76 -0.76 -11.76
CA LEU A 159 1.83 -1.62 -10.57
C LEU A 159 0.84 -2.80 -10.65
N ALA A 160 -0.35 -2.60 -11.24
CA ALA A 160 -1.30 -3.69 -11.45
C ALA A 160 -0.74 -4.77 -12.37
N GLY A 161 -0.15 -4.37 -13.51
CA GLY A 161 0.56 -5.28 -14.41
C GLY A 161 1.75 -5.96 -13.72
N ALA A 162 2.54 -5.19 -12.96
CA ALA A 162 3.65 -5.73 -12.18
C ALA A 162 3.18 -6.76 -11.13
N THR A 163 2.02 -6.56 -10.50
CA THR A 163 1.46 -7.50 -9.53
C THR A 163 1.23 -8.88 -10.15
N GLU A 164 0.65 -8.94 -11.35
CA GLU A 164 0.43 -10.20 -12.05
C GLU A 164 1.75 -10.86 -12.48
N LEU A 165 2.68 -10.08 -13.04
CA LEU A 165 3.99 -10.59 -13.46
C LEU A 165 4.80 -11.13 -12.27
N LEU A 166 4.82 -10.41 -11.15
CA LEU A 166 5.49 -10.84 -9.92
C LEU A 166 4.84 -12.09 -9.33
N ALA A 167 3.52 -12.21 -9.36
CA ALA A 167 2.81 -13.40 -8.91
C ALA A 167 3.24 -14.65 -9.68
N ARG A 168 3.47 -14.52 -10.99
CA ARG A 168 3.97 -15.60 -11.84
C ARG A 168 5.45 -15.90 -11.62
N ALA A 169 6.26 -14.84 -11.51
CA ALA A 169 7.72 -14.97 -11.43
C ALA A 169 8.21 -15.49 -10.06
N LEU A 170 7.49 -15.18 -8.98
CA LEU A 170 7.92 -15.51 -7.62
C LEU A 170 7.25 -16.77 -7.06
N ALA A 171 6.27 -17.33 -7.77
CA ALA A 171 5.68 -18.61 -7.41
C ALA A 171 6.71 -19.76 -7.54
N PRO A 172 6.63 -20.82 -6.70
CA PRO A 172 5.63 -21.03 -5.64
C PRO A 172 5.96 -20.37 -4.29
N ARG A 173 7.15 -19.77 -4.13
CA ARG A 173 7.65 -19.30 -2.83
C ARG A 173 6.96 -18.04 -2.33
N VAL A 174 6.59 -17.12 -3.23
CA VAL A 174 5.99 -15.85 -2.83
C VAL A 174 4.70 -15.63 -3.62
N ARG A 175 3.62 -15.38 -2.89
CA ARG A 175 2.34 -14.96 -3.46
C ARG A 175 2.31 -13.43 -3.55
N VAL A 176 1.81 -12.90 -4.64
CA VAL A 176 1.70 -11.46 -4.85
C VAL A 176 0.27 -11.12 -5.23
N ASN A 177 -0.36 -10.28 -4.44
CA ASN A 177 -1.74 -9.82 -4.64
C ASN A 177 -1.82 -8.30 -4.45
N ALA A 178 -3.00 -7.74 -4.67
CA ALA A 178 -3.25 -6.33 -4.46
C ALA A 178 -4.59 -6.05 -3.80
N VAL A 179 -4.67 -4.93 -3.08
CA VAL A 179 -5.92 -4.28 -2.71
C VAL A 179 -6.06 -2.98 -3.50
N ALA A 180 -7.28 -2.68 -3.93
CA ALA A 180 -7.64 -1.45 -4.65
C ALA A 180 -8.68 -0.68 -3.82
N PRO A 181 -8.25 0.24 -2.94
CA PRO A 181 -9.14 1.02 -2.10
C PRO A 181 -9.99 1.97 -2.92
N GLY A 182 -11.19 2.25 -2.44
CA GLY A 182 -12.01 3.36 -2.87
C GLY A 182 -11.60 4.67 -2.19
N TYR A 183 -12.57 5.57 -2.05
CA TYR A 183 -12.37 6.84 -1.36
C TYR A 183 -12.51 6.64 0.16
N VAL A 184 -11.37 6.41 0.84
CA VAL A 184 -11.31 5.92 2.23
C VAL A 184 -11.06 7.04 3.24
N LEU A 185 -10.25 8.03 2.88
CA LEU A 185 -9.77 9.08 3.78
C LEU A 185 -9.84 10.45 3.09
N PRO A 186 -10.11 11.53 3.83
CA PRO A 186 -10.17 12.86 3.25
C PRO A 186 -8.84 13.27 2.62
N ALA A 187 -8.93 14.05 1.54
CA ALA A 187 -7.78 14.74 0.97
C ALA A 187 -7.30 15.87 1.92
N PRO A 188 -6.01 16.26 1.86
CA PRO A 188 -5.54 17.41 2.61
C PRO A 188 -6.36 18.66 2.30
N GLY A 189 -6.86 19.32 3.35
CA GLY A 189 -7.66 20.56 3.23
C GLY A 189 -9.13 20.35 2.88
N GLN A 190 -9.59 19.13 2.66
CA GLN A 190 -11.01 18.84 2.42
C GLN A 190 -11.83 18.96 3.71
N SER A 191 -13.03 19.55 3.61
CA SER A 191 -13.96 19.61 4.74
C SER A 191 -14.50 18.21 5.09
N GLN A 192 -14.81 18.01 6.37
CA GLN A 192 -15.41 16.74 6.82
C GLN A 192 -16.77 16.48 6.15
N ALA A 193 -17.58 17.51 5.95
CA ALA A 193 -18.87 17.40 5.30
C ALA A 193 -18.76 16.96 3.82
N ASP A 194 -17.80 17.53 3.08
CA ASP A 194 -17.57 17.13 1.69
C ASP A 194 -17.00 15.73 1.62
N PHE A 195 -16.10 15.38 2.53
CA PHE A 195 -15.61 14.01 2.62
C PHE A 195 -16.76 13.03 2.85
N GLU A 196 -17.61 13.23 3.86
CA GLU A 196 -18.72 12.34 4.19
C GLU A 196 -19.72 12.20 3.03
N ARG A 197 -20.06 13.31 2.38
CA ARG A 197 -20.92 13.31 1.19
C ARG A 197 -20.36 12.42 0.08
N LEU A 198 -19.10 12.62 -0.26
CA LEU A 198 -18.44 11.89 -1.33
C LEU A 198 -18.12 10.44 -0.91
N HIS A 199 -17.70 10.22 0.33
CA HIS A 199 -17.41 8.91 0.88
C HIS A 199 -18.62 7.98 0.86
N ASN A 200 -19.81 8.51 1.17
CA ASN A 200 -21.05 7.75 1.18
C ASN A 200 -21.75 7.65 -0.19
N ASP A 201 -21.25 8.36 -1.20
CA ASP A 201 -21.77 8.25 -2.58
C ASP A 201 -21.28 6.98 -3.26
N THR A 202 -21.75 5.84 -2.79
CA THR A 202 -21.40 4.50 -3.27
C THR A 202 -22.66 3.64 -3.41
N PRO A 203 -22.64 2.54 -4.19
CA PRO A 203 -23.73 1.59 -4.25
C PRO A 203 -24.17 1.01 -2.90
N LEU A 204 -23.25 0.92 -1.93
CA LEU A 204 -23.57 0.45 -0.57
C LEU A 204 -24.03 1.57 0.37
N ASN A 205 -24.12 2.83 -0.11
CA ASN A 205 -24.47 4.03 0.66
C ASN A 205 -23.55 4.26 1.89
N SER A 206 -22.37 3.68 1.88
CA SER A 206 -21.30 3.90 2.85
C SER A 206 -19.98 3.60 2.20
N GLY A 207 -18.98 4.47 2.36
CA GLY A 207 -17.63 4.23 1.87
C GLY A 207 -16.88 3.21 2.74
N PRO A 208 -15.75 2.67 2.22
CA PRO A 208 -14.93 1.74 2.98
C PRO A 208 -14.12 2.48 4.05
N THR A 209 -13.94 1.85 5.20
CA THR A 209 -13.08 2.36 6.27
C THR A 209 -11.61 1.92 6.07
N PRO A 210 -10.64 2.58 6.72
CA PRO A 210 -9.25 2.10 6.75
C PRO A 210 -9.12 0.66 7.24
N GLU A 211 -9.96 0.27 8.20
CA GLU A 211 -10.01 -1.08 8.76
C GLU A 211 -10.52 -2.11 7.75
N ASP A 212 -11.46 -1.76 6.87
CA ASP A 212 -11.92 -2.65 5.80
C ASP A 212 -10.78 -2.97 4.83
N VAL A 213 -10.03 -1.94 4.44
CA VAL A 213 -8.86 -2.08 3.57
C VAL A 213 -7.77 -2.91 4.24
N ALA A 214 -7.51 -2.67 5.53
CA ALA A 214 -6.51 -3.40 6.30
C ALA A 214 -6.89 -4.89 6.46
N ARG A 215 -8.16 -5.20 6.73
CA ARG A 215 -8.65 -6.59 6.77
C ARG A 215 -8.51 -7.31 5.43
N ALA A 216 -8.79 -6.62 4.32
CA ALA A 216 -8.60 -7.20 2.99
C ALA A 216 -7.12 -7.48 2.69
N ALA A 217 -6.21 -6.59 3.08
CA ALA A 217 -4.78 -6.80 2.96
C ALA A 217 -4.31 -8.00 3.80
N ARG A 218 -4.75 -8.10 5.06
CA ARG A 218 -4.47 -9.24 5.93
C ARG A 218 -5.01 -10.55 5.34
N PHE A 219 -6.24 -10.55 4.84
CA PHE A 219 -6.83 -11.72 4.19
C PHE A 219 -5.95 -12.24 3.05
N LEU A 220 -5.43 -11.36 2.20
CA LEU A 220 -4.53 -11.74 1.11
C LEU A 220 -3.16 -12.25 1.61
N ILE A 221 -2.65 -11.69 2.71
CA ILE A 221 -1.42 -12.16 3.34
C ILE A 221 -1.60 -13.59 3.88
N GLU A 222 -2.72 -13.89 4.51
CA GLU A 222 -2.98 -15.16 5.20
C GLU A 222 -3.59 -16.24 4.31
N SER A 223 -4.00 -15.93 3.08
CA SER A 223 -4.68 -16.87 2.17
C SER A 223 -3.69 -17.61 1.26
N PRO A 224 -3.33 -18.88 1.52
CA PRO A 224 -2.24 -19.57 0.83
C PRO A 224 -2.56 -19.95 -0.62
N ALA A 225 -3.82 -20.01 -1.01
CA ALA A 225 -4.26 -20.41 -2.35
C ALA A 225 -4.54 -19.23 -3.29
N ILE A 226 -4.24 -17.97 -2.85
CA ILE A 226 -4.56 -16.77 -3.63
C ILE A 226 -3.26 -16.08 -4.06
N THR A 227 -3.06 -15.92 -5.37
CA THR A 227 -1.98 -15.12 -5.98
C THR A 227 -2.45 -14.49 -7.27
N GLY A 228 -1.89 -13.33 -7.64
CA GLY A 228 -2.23 -12.58 -8.85
C GLY A 228 -3.59 -11.88 -8.79
N GLN A 229 -4.22 -11.77 -7.61
CA GLN A 229 -5.57 -11.20 -7.48
C GLN A 229 -5.54 -9.76 -6.99
N THR A 230 -6.54 -8.98 -7.43
CA THR A 230 -6.84 -7.65 -6.90
C THR A 230 -8.21 -7.65 -6.25
N ILE A 231 -8.27 -7.28 -4.97
CA ILE A 231 -9.52 -7.08 -4.24
C ILE A 231 -9.83 -5.58 -4.21
N TYR A 232 -10.97 -5.21 -4.78
CA TYR A 232 -11.50 -3.85 -4.69
C TYR A 232 -12.24 -3.68 -3.36
N VAL A 233 -11.77 -2.72 -2.56
CA VAL A 233 -12.38 -2.34 -1.27
C VAL A 233 -12.91 -0.91 -1.44
N ASP A 234 -13.99 -0.77 -2.18
CA ASP A 234 -14.48 0.50 -2.71
C ASP A 234 -15.99 0.71 -2.54
N SER A 235 -16.67 -0.17 -1.81
CA SER A 235 -18.13 -0.16 -1.63
C SER A 235 -18.92 -0.13 -2.95
N GLY A 236 -18.32 -0.67 -4.03
CA GLY A 236 -18.89 -0.69 -5.37
C GLY A 236 -18.72 0.62 -6.15
N ARG A 237 -17.91 1.55 -5.64
CA ARG A 237 -17.71 2.86 -6.28
C ARG A 237 -17.28 2.77 -7.73
N ARG A 238 -16.45 1.79 -8.10
CA ARG A 238 -16.00 1.53 -9.47
C ARG A 238 -17.13 1.24 -10.48
N PHE A 239 -18.34 0.95 -10.02
CA PHE A 239 -19.50 0.75 -10.89
C PHE A 239 -20.14 2.06 -11.35
N ARG A 240 -19.69 3.20 -10.80
CA ARG A 240 -20.09 4.54 -11.25
C ARG A 240 -18.99 5.13 -12.12
N SER A 241 -19.40 5.89 -13.13
CA SER A 241 -18.47 6.66 -13.96
C SER A 241 -18.34 8.08 -13.40
N TYR A 242 -17.11 8.58 -13.36
CA TYR A 242 -16.80 9.94 -12.94
C TYR A 242 -16.03 10.65 -14.05
N GLU A 243 -16.35 11.92 -14.28
CA GLU A 243 -15.64 12.75 -15.23
C GLU A 243 -14.38 13.37 -14.63
N ARG A 244 -14.39 13.56 -13.28
CA ARG A 244 -13.32 14.21 -12.54
C ARG A 244 -13.04 13.53 -11.19
N ASP A 245 -11.89 13.86 -10.59
CA ASP A 245 -11.57 13.44 -9.23
C ASP A 245 -12.53 14.05 -8.20
N MET A 246 -12.78 13.30 -7.15
CA MET A 246 -13.68 13.67 -6.06
C MET A 246 -13.30 14.95 -5.35
N GLY A 247 -11.99 15.26 -5.30
CA GLY A 247 -11.51 16.53 -4.75
C GLY A 247 -11.98 17.76 -5.55
N PHE A 248 -12.56 17.56 -6.76
CA PHE A 248 -13.06 18.62 -7.65
C PHE A 248 -14.57 18.53 -7.91
N MET A 249 -15.28 17.69 -7.20
CA MET A 249 -16.73 17.51 -7.21
C MET A 249 -17.34 18.09 -5.91
#